data_c0e0792ede54e3c16560be2a4e427ca4
#
_entry.id   c0e0792ede54e3c16560be2a4e427ca4
#
_cell.length_a   1.000
_cell.length_b   1.000
_cell.length_c   1.000
_cell.angle_alpha   90.00
_cell.angle_beta   90.00
_cell.angle_gamma   90.00
#
_symmetry.space_group_name_H-M   'P 1'
#
loop_
_entity.id
_entity.type
_entity.pdbx_description
1 polymer ?
#
loop_
_entity_poly.entity_id
_entity_poly.type
_entity_poly.pdbx_seq_one_letter_code
_entity_poly.pdbx_strand_id
1 'polypeptide(L)'
;TAARRKNAAAFEPRLRDSRLELVQAGAGTRPGWLRMPARLKSGNVQALGGDSRARSLGIYPSYPELLDQLPGMAERTMERTDGFPGAKELTQHLLTLPTHSAVKAADLQAIIVWAGGTP
;
A
#
# COMPACT_ATOMS: atom_id res chain seq x y z
N THR A 1 -16.52 -9.02 -3.11
CA THR A 1 -16.53 -7.53 -2.94
C THR A 1 -17.00 -7.10 -1.55
N ALA A 2 -18.06 -7.72 -0.96
CA ALA A 2 -18.51 -7.39 0.39
C ALA A 2 -17.44 -7.69 1.44
N ALA A 3 -16.83 -8.88 1.39
CA ALA A 3 -15.73 -9.26 2.27
C ALA A 3 -14.55 -8.30 2.18
N ARG A 4 -14.17 -7.87 0.97
CA ARG A 4 -13.07 -6.92 0.76
C ARG A 4 -13.35 -5.56 1.41
N ARG A 5 -14.56 -5.04 1.25
CA ARG A 5 -14.97 -3.78 1.88
C ARG A 5 -14.98 -3.89 3.40
N LYS A 6 -15.48 -5.02 3.94
CA LYS A 6 -15.48 -5.30 5.37
C LYS A 6 -14.05 -5.30 5.93
N ASN A 7 -13.12 -6.03 5.27
CA ASN A 7 -11.73 -6.10 5.69
C ASN A 7 -11.02 -4.75 5.56
N ALA A 8 -11.24 -4.00 4.48
CA ALA A 8 -10.70 -2.66 4.32
C ALA A 8 -11.21 -1.69 5.41
N ALA A 9 -12.50 -1.71 5.69
CA ALA A 9 -13.10 -0.89 6.75
C ALA A 9 -12.56 -1.21 8.15
N ALA A 10 -12.11 -2.43 8.39
CA ALA A 10 -11.52 -2.83 9.67
C ALA A 10 -10.15 -2.18 9.93
N PHE A 11 -9.43 -1.76 8.89
CA PHE A 11 -8.14 -1.09 9.04
C PHE A 11 -8.28 0.38 9.46
N GLU A 12 -9.29 1.07 9.00
CA GLU A 12 -9.42 2.53 9.12
C GLU A 12 -9.31 3.05 10.57
N PRO A 13 -10.11 2.59 11.55
CA PRO A 13 -10.03 3.07 12.92
C PRO A 13 -8.74 2.66 13.63
N ARG A 14 -8.14 1.52 13.24
CA ARG A 14 -7.03 0.88 13.95
C ARG A 14 -5.65 1.31 13.45
N LEU A 15 -5.56 1.85 12.23
CA LEU A 15 -4.31 2.33 11.63
C LEU A 15 -4.14 3.84 11.66
N ARG A 16 -5.09 4.59 12.23
CA ARG A 16 -5.06 6.05 12.30
C ARG A 16 -3.76 6.58 12.89
N ASP A 17 -3.32 6.02 14.00
CA ASP A 17 -2.11 6.44 14.73
C ASP A 17 -0.90 5.54 14.45
N SER A 18 -0.97 4.70 13.42
CA SER A 18 0.11 3.81 13.00
C SER A 18 1.15 4.51 12.11
N ARG A 19 2.19 3.77 11.71
CA ARG A 19 3.17 4.23 10.72
C ARG A 19 2.62 4.29 9.29
N LEU A 20 1.37 3.87 9.07
CA LEU A 20 0.71 3.89 7.78
C LEU A 20 -0.33 5.01 7.72
N GLU A 21 -0.48 5.59 6.53
CA GLU A 21 -1.58 6.46 6.15
C GLU A 21 -2.39 5.75 5.08
N LEU A 22 -3.66 5.45 5.37
CA LEU A 22 -4.54 4.79 4.40
C LEU A 22 -4.95 5.76 3.30
N VAL A 23 -4.89 5.30 2.06
CA VAL A 23 -5.40 6.08 0.92
C VAL A 23 -6.93 6.12 1.00
N GLN A 24 -7.48 7.32 1.06
CA GLN A 24 -8.91 7.54 1.16
C GLN A 24 -9.57 7.48 -0.22
N ALA A 25 -10.76 6.93 -0.27
CA ALA A 25 -11.59 6.99 -1.46
C ALA A 25 -12.12 8.41 -1.68
N GLY A 26 -12.25 8.81 -2.93
CA GLY A 26 -12.89 10.11 -3.26
C GLY A 26 -14.33 10.17 -2.76
N ALA A 27 -14.79 11.37 -2.38
CA ALA A 27 -16.14 11.58 -1.91
C ALA A 27 -17.18 11.04 -2.91
N GLY A 28 -18.20 10.35 -2.41
CA GLY A 28 -19.25 9.75 -3.23
C GLY A 28 -18.86 8.47 -3.98
N THR A 29 -17.62 8.01 -3.86
CA THR A 29 -17.18 6.77 -4.50
C THR A 29 -17.40 5.55 -3.60
N ARG A 30 -17.52 4.37 -4.22
CA ARG A 30 -17.67 3.09 -3.52
C ARG A 30 -16.61 2.08 -3.99
N PRO A 31 -15.38 2.17 -3.50
CA PRO A 31 -14.28 1.36 -3.97
C PRO A 31 -14.48 -0.14 -3.71
N GLY A 32 -13.96 -0.95 -4.61
CA GLY A 32 -13.99 -2.41 -4.49
C GLY A 32 -12.92 -2.98 -3.56
N TRP A 33 -11.89 -2.20 -3.29
CA TRP A 33 -10.74 -2.55 -2.46
C TRP A 33 -10.12 -3.92 -2.84
N LEU A 34 -9.68 -4.06 -4.08
CA LEU A 34 -8.94 -5.27 -4.50
C LEU A 34 -7.78 -5.57 -3.55
N ARG A 35 -7.07 -4.54 -3.16
CA ARG A 35 -6.15 -4.43 -2.02
C ARG A 35 -6.34 -3.05 -1.39
N MET A 36 -6.03 -2.90 -0.11
CA MET A 36 -6.10 -1.59 0.55
C MET A 36 -4.77 -0.85 0.35
N PRO A 37 -4.73 0.24 -0.40
CA PRO A 37 -3.51 1.02 -0.56
C PRO A 37 -3.23 1.84 0.71
N ALA A 38 -1.97 1.90 1.09
CA ALA A 38 -1.49 2.68 2.23
C ALA A 38 -0.13 3.29 1.92
N ARG A 39 0.15 4.45 2.50
CA ARG A 39 1.47 5.11 2.44
C ARG A 39 2.22 4.89 3.74
N LEU A 40 3.49 4.55 3.62
CA LEU A 40 4.40 4.55 4.76
C LEU A 40 4.74 6.01 5.09
N LYS A 41 4.50 6.43 6.32
CA LYS A 41 4.74 7.83 6.77
C LYS A 41 6.22 8.20 6.78
N SER A 42 7.10 7.20 6.96
CA SER A 42 8.56 7.38 6.93
C SER A 42 9.27 6.12 6.46
N GLY A 43 10.47 6.27 5.91
CA GLY A 43 11.23 5.16 5.37
C GLY A 43 10.88 4.85 3.92
N ASN A 44 11.31 3.69 3.42
CA ASN A 44 11.13 3.26 2.04
C ASN A 44 10.50 1.87 1.98
N VAL A 45 9.38 1.72 1.28
CA VAL A 45 8.67 0.44 1.12
C VAL A 45 9.49 -0.64 0.42
N GLN A 46 10.51 -0.29 -0.35
CA GLN A 46 11.39 -1.26 -1.00
C GLN A 46 12.16 -2.11 0.03
N ALA A 47 12.41 -1.58 1.23
CA ALA A 47 12.99 -2.34 2.34
C ALA A 47 12.10 -3.51 2.80
N LEU A 48 10.79 -3.46 2.52
CA LEU A 48 9.84 -4.55 2.83
C LEU A 48 10.12 -5.82 2.01
N GLY A 49 10.85 -5.72 0.90
CA GLY A 49 11.29 -6.89 0.12
C GLY A 49 12.09 -7.89 0.96
N GLY A 50 12.85 -7.42 1.96
CA GLY A 50 13.57 -8.24 2.93
C GLY A 50 12.78 -8.60 4.19
N ASP A 51 11.63 -7.99 4.42
CA ASP A 51 10.78 -8.24 5.58
C ASP A 51 9.93 -9.51 5.39
N SER A 52 10.39 -10.64 5.94
CA SER A 52 9.68 -11.92 5.87
C SER A 52 8.31 -11.86 6.56
N ARG A 53 8.17 -11.05 7.61
CA ARG A 53 6.90 -10.85 8.32
C ARG A 53 5.89 -10.13 7.44
N ALA A 54 6.27 -9.01 6.81
CA ALA A 54 5.41 -8.30 5.87
C ALA A 54 4.92 -9.24 4.75
N ARG A 55 5.84 -9.99 4.14
CA ARG A 55 5.50 -10.96 3.08
C ARG A 55 4.52 -12.04 3.56
N SER A 56 4.75 -12.63 4.74
CA SER A 56 3.85 -13.65 5.30
C SER A 56 2.44 -13.11 5.58
N LEU A 57 2.32 -11.81 5.85
CA LEU A 57 1.04 -11.11 6.02
C LEU A 57 0.42 -10.63 4.70
N GLY A 58 1.08 -10.87 3.58
CA GLY A 58 0.61 -10.43 2.26
C GLY A 58 0.74 -8.90 2.04
N ILE A 59 1.68 -8.26 2.71
CA ILE A 59 1.98 -6.83 2.56
C ILE A 59 3.07 -6.66 1.52
N TYR A 60 2.81 -5.87 0.49
CA TYR A 60 3.74 -5.69 -0.62
C TYR A 60 3.87 -4.23 -1.03
N PRO A 61 5.08 -3.78 -1.45
CA PRO A 61 5.24 -2.54 -2.20
C PRO A 61 4.36 -2.57 -3.45
N SER A 62 3.82 -1.43 -3.87
CA SER A 62 2.94 -1.37 -5.05
C SER A 62 3.71 -1.34 -6.35
N TYR A 63 4.78 -0.56 -6.40
CA TYR A 63 5.59 -0.37 -7.61
C TYR A 63 7.07 -0.56 -7.29
N PRO A 64 7.76 -1.47 -7.99
CA PRO A 64 9.19 -1.71 -7.74
C PRO A 64 10.07 -0.55 -8.24
N GLU A 65 9.72 0.06 -9.36
CA GLU A 65 10.50 1.11 -10.04
C GLU A 65 9.59 2.10 -10.77
N LEU A 66 10.16 3.22 -11.17
CA LEU A 66 9.53 4.17 -12.06
C LEU A 66 9.44 3.60 -13.47
N LEU A 67 8.39 3.98 -14.20
CA LEU A 67 8.17 3.50 -15.56
C LEU A 67 9.31 3.89 -16.51
N ASP A 68 9.84 5.10 -16.36
CA ASP A 68 10.95 5.61 -17.16
C ASP A 68 12.30 4.91 -16.87
N GLN A 69 12.41 4.20 -15.76
CA GLN A 69 13.58 3.41 -15.38
C GLN A 69 13.53 1.97 -15.89
N LEU A 70 12.39 1.54 -16.42
CA LEU A 70 12.28 0.20 -17.01
C LEU A 70 13.08 0.11 -18.33
N PRO A 71 13.74 -1.04 -18.61
CA PRO A 71 14.48 -1.24 -19.83
C PRO A 71 13.63 -0.94 -21.08
N GLY A 72 14.15 -0.10 -21.97
CA GLY A 72 13.49 0.29 -23.23
C GLY A 72 12.35 1.30 -23.07
N MET A 73 12.07 1.78 -21.87
CA MET A 73 11.01 2.76 -21.63
C MET A 73 11.52 4.21 -21.59
N ALA A 74 12.77 4.43 -21.21
CA ALA A 74 13.36 5.78 -21.14
C ALA A 74 13.21 6.56 -22.46
N GLU A 75 13.47 5.90 -23.59
CA GLU A 75 13.35 6.50 -24.93
C GLU A 75 11.92 6.79 -25.36
N ARG A 76 10.93 6.20 -24.69
CA ARG A 76 9.49 6.34 -24.98
C ARG A 76 8.79 7.27 -24.01
N THR A 77 9.49 7.74 -22.99
CA THR A 77 8.94 8.62 -21.96
C THR A 77 9.22 10.06 -22.34
N MET A 78 8.22 10.93 -22.26
CA MET A 78 8.42 12.36 -22.48
C MET A 78 9.32 12.93 -21.37
N GLU A 79 10.38 13.62 -21.77
CA GLU A 79 11.21 14.33 -20.82
C GLU A 79 10.41 15.39 -20.05
N ARG A 80 10.58 15.36 -18.72
CA ARG A 80 10.06 16.39 -17.83
C ARG A 80 11.18 16.97 -16.99
N THR A 81 11.21 18.27 -16.89
CA THR A 81 12.24 19.00 -16.12
C THR A 81 12.18 18.71 -14.62
N ASP A 82 11.01 18.33 -14.09
CA ASP A 82 10.78 17.99 -12.68
C ASP A 82 10.91 16.49 -12.37
N GLY A 83 11.05 15.61 -13.37
CA GLY A 83 11.35 14.19 -13.20
C GLY A 83 10.32 13.36 -12.48
N PHE A 84 9.03 13.55 -12.65
CA PHE A 84 7.94 12.73 -12.07
C PHE A 84 7.97 12.58 -10.53
N PRO A 85 7.94 13.67 -9.77
CA PRO A 85 8.08 13.61 -8.30
C PRO A 85 6.97 12.81 -7.63
N GLY A 86 5.73 12.87 -8.13
CA GLY A 86 4.61 12.07 -7.62
C GLY A 86 4.80 10.57 -7.81
N ALA A 87 5.34 10.13 -8.95
CA ALA A 87 5.65 8.73 -9.19
C ALA A 87 6.80 8.24 -8.30
N LYS A 88 7.82 9.06 -8.08
CA LYS A 88 8.89 8.80 -7.11
C LYS A 88 8.33 8.59 -5.70
N GLU A 89 7.48 9.48 -5.25
CA GLU A 89 6.82 9.39 -3.95
C GLU A 89 6.05 8.07 -3.81
N LEU A 90 5.29 7.68 -4.83
CA LEU A 90 4.54 6.43 -4.82
C LEU A 90 5.45 5.19 -4.78
N THR A 91 6.53 5.15 -5.54
CA THR A 91 7.46 4.01 -5.49
C THR A 91 8.18 3.88 -4.16
N GLN A 92 8.38 4.97 -3.44
CA GLN A 92 9.06 4.98 -2.16
C GLN A 92 8.13 4.67 -0.97
N HIS A 93 6.86 5.05 -1.05
CA HIS A 93 5.97 5.04 0.11
C HIS A 93 4.71 4.19 -0.05
N LEU A 94 4.28 3.85 -1.28
CA LEU A 94 3.03 3.13 -1.49
C LEU A 94 3.21 1.62 -1.30
N LEU A 95 2.40 1.06 -0.40
CA LEU A 95 2.25 -0.37 -0.20
C LEU A 95 0.78 -0.77 -0.26
N THR A 96 0.51 -2.06 -0.28
CA THR A 96 -0.86 -2.57 -0.26
C THR A 96 -1.05 -3.65 0.80
N LEU A 97 -2.21 -3.60 1.47
CA LEU A 97 -2.66 -4.57 2.46
C LEU A 97 -3.68 -5.52 1.83
N PRO A 98 -3.68 -6.81 2.20
CA PRO A 98 -4.63 -7.78 1.67
C PRO A 98 -6.04 -7.54 2.23
N THR A 99 -7.05 -7.71 1.39
CA THR A 99 -8.46 -7.51 1.74
C THR A 99 -9.36 -8.67 1.31
N HIS A 100 -8.82 -9.68 0.61
CA HIS A 100 -9.60 -10.79 0.07
C HIS A 100 -10.29 -11.64 1.16
N SER A 101 -11.24 -12.47 0.75
CA SER A 101 -12.09 -13.23 1.67
C SER A 101 -11.36 -14.28 2.51
N ALA A 102 -10.15 -14.70 2.09
CA ALA A 102 -9.33 -15.62 2.88
C ALA A 102 -8.58 -14.94 4.05
N VAL A 103 -8.56 -13.61 4.11
CA VAL A 103 -7.98 -12.86 5.24
C VAL A 103 -8.89 -13.03 6.45
N LYS A 104 -8.39 -13.69 7.50
CA LYS A 104 -9.11 -13.95 8.73
C LYS A 104 -8.94 -12.80 9.74
N ALA A 105 -9.73 -12.79 10.79
CA ALA A 105 -9.60 -11.78 11.86
C ALA A 105 -8.21 -11.77 12.50
N ALA A 106 -7.59 -12.94 12.67
CA ALA A 106 -6.21 -13.04 13.18
C ALA A 106 -5.18 -12.40 12.24
N ASP A 107 -5.37 -12.53 10.92
CA ASP A 107 -4.47 -11.91 9.93
C ASP A 107 -4.61 -10.37 9.94
N LEU A 108 -5.85 -9.87 10.03
CA LEU A 108 -6.11 -8.43 10.18
C LEU A 108 -5.44 -7.89 11.43
N GLN A 109 -5.58 -8.58 12.55
CA GLN A 109 -4.93 -8.24 13.80
C GLN A 109 -3.41 -8.20 13.67
N ALA A 110 -2.82 -9.22 13.05
CA ALA A 110 -1.37 -9.30 12.85
C ALA A 110 -0.85 -8.18 11.94
N ILE A 111 -1.59 -7.79 10.90
CA ILE A 111 -1.28 -6.65 10.03
C ILE A 111 -1.31 -5.34 10.82
N ILE A 112 -2.34 -5.13 11.65
CA ILE A 112 -2.48 -3.94 12.48
C ILE A 112 -1.30 -3.81 13.46
N VAL A 113 -0.95 -4.89 14.13
CA VAL A 113 0.22 -4.93 15.05
C VAL A 113 1.52 -4.66 14.29
N TRP A 114 1.70 -5.30 13.12
CA TRP A 114 2.87 -5.03 12.27
C TRP A 114 2.98 -3.56 11.88
N ALA A 115 1.87 -2.91 11.60
CA ALA A 115 1.82 -1.49 11.26
C ALA A 115 2.02 -0.55 12.46
N GLY A 116 2.03 -1.06 13.69
CA GLY A 116 2.06 -0.24 14.90
C GLY A 116 0.72 0.42 15.21
N GLY A 117 -0.38 -0.16 14.73
CA GLY A 117 -1.75 0.28 15.02
C GLY A 117 -2.26 -0.25 16.36
N THR A 118 -3.46 0.19 16.73
CA THR A 118 -4.14 -0.27 17.95
C THR A 118 -4.90 -1.57 17.63
N PRO A 119 -4.63 -2.65 18.38
CA PRO A 119 -5.31 -3.92 18.20
C PRO A 119 -6.82 -3.87 18.41
#